data_e10df8ef29f544f8905b2440980c6aca
#
_entry.id   e10df8ef29f544f8905b2440980c6aca
#
_cell.length_a   1.000
_cell.length_b   1.000
_cell.length_c   1.000
_cell.angle_alpha   90.00
_cell.angle_beta   90.00
_cell.angle_gamma   90.00
#
_symmetry.space_group_name_H-M   'P 1'
#
loop_
_entity.id
_entity.type
_entity.pdbx_description
1 polymer ?
#
loop_
_entity_poly.entity_id
_entity_poly.type
_entity_poly.pdbx_seq_one_letter_code
_entity_poly.pdbx_strand_id
1 'polypeptide(L)'
;MKKIWNSFLIAFAMFSKIPMPQAEWTEENMRYMLCFFPFVGAAAGLLTLGVSWVGEYFGFGTGFMAMVLILVPVLVTGGIHVDGLLDTSDALSSWRDREKRLEILKDSHAGAFAVITACVYFLVL
;
A
#
# COMPACT_ATOMS: atom_id res chain seq x y z
N MET A 1 -16.35 11.69 19.86
CA MET A 1 -16.51 10.37 19.22
C MET A 1 -16.57 10.45 17.70
N LYS A 2 -17.36 11.36 17.07
CA LYS A 2 -17.45 11.49 15.60
C LYS A 2 -16.10 11.76 14.92
N LYS A 3 -15.22 12.59 15.50
CA LYS A 3 -13.90 12.93 14.94
C LYS A 3 -12.97 11.70 14.85
N ILE A 4 -12.88 10.94 15.93
CA ILE A 4 -12.05 9.71 15.98
C ILE A 4 -12.55 8.69 14.95
N TRP A 5 -13.87 8.52 14.85
CA TRP A 5 -14.48 7.64 13.87
C TRP A 5 -14.21 8.09 12.41
N ASN A 6 -14.33 9.40 12.12
CA ASN A 6 -13.99 9.93 10.82
C ASN A 6 -12.50 9.75 10.49
N SER A 7 -11.59 9.97 11.46
CA SER A 7 -10.15 9.72 11.25
C SER A 7 -9.86 8.25 10.94
N PHE A 8 -10.56 7.31 11.57
CA PHE A 8 -10.47 5.89 11.27
C PHE A 8 -10.94 5.59 9.84
N LEU A 9 -12.12 6.10 9.45
CA LEU A 9 -12.65 5.92 8.09
C LEU A 9 -11.73 6.50 7.02
N ILE A 10 -11.18 7.71 7.28
CA ILE A 10 -10.23 8.36 6.37
C ILE A 10 -8.96 7.53 6.21
N ALA A 11 -8.42 6.95 7.30
CA ALA A 11 -7.24 6.09 7.23
C ALA A 11 -7.48 4.88 6.31
N PHE A 12 -8.61 4.18 6.47
CA PHE A 12 -8.95 3.05 5.60
C PHE A 12 -9.24 3.49 4.17
N ALA A 13 -9.95 4.58 3.95
CA ALA A 13 -10.25 5.10 2.62
C ALA A 13 -8.99 5.56 1.87
N MET A 14 -7.98 6.07 2.59
CA MET A 14 -6.74 6.56 2.00
C MET A 14 -5.72 5.45 1.75
N PHE A 15 -5.58 4.50 2.67
CA PHE A 15 -4.52 3.48 2.65
C PHE A 15 -4.99 2.08 2.26
N SER A 16 -6.27 1.91 1.92
CA SER A 16 -6.79 0.63 1.45
C SER A 16 -7.86 0.80 0.37
N LYS A 17 -8.13 -0.30 -0.33
CA LYS A 17 -9.26 -0.42 -1.26
C LYS A 17 -10.52 -0.99 -0.59
N ILE A 18 -10.49 -1.18 0.72
CA ILE A 18 -11.65 -1.66 1.48
C ILE A 18 -12.74 -0.57 1.41
N PRO A 19 -13.95 -0.92 0.95
CA PRO A 19 -15.02 0.06 0.83
C PRO A 19 -15.44 0.57 2.20
N MET A 20 -15.31 1.88 2.41
CA MET A 20 -15.69 2.57 3.65
C MET A 20 -16.83 3.55 3.39
N PRO A 21 -17.69 3.79 4.39
CA PRO A 21 -18.66 4.87 4.33
C PRO A 21 -17.99 6.22 4.10
N GLN A 22 -18.73 7.15 3.50
CA GLN A 22 -18.21 8.50 3.28
C GLN A 22 -17.86 9.17 4.62
N ALA A 23 -16.63 9.66 4.71
CA ALA A 23 -16.13 10.41 5.85
C ALA A 23 -16.02 11.89 5.51
N GLU A 24 -16.13 12.74 6.50
CA GLU A 24 -15.91 14.19 6.36
C GLU A 24 -14.41 14.48 6.33
N TRP A 25 -13.90 14.88 5.16
CA TRP A 25 -12.49 15.21 4.93
C TRP A 25 -12.20 16.64 5.41
N THR A 26 -11.92 16.78 6.70
CA THR A 26 -11.49 18.05 7.31
C THR A 26 -10.05 17.92 7.79
N GLU A 27 -9.31 19.04 7.86
CA GLU A 27 -7.93 19.03 8.37
C GLU A 27 -7.85 18.44 9.78
N GLU A 28 -8.87 18.68 10.60
CA GLU A 28 -8.95 18.16 11.96
C GLU A 28 -9.11 16.64 12.00
N ASN A 29 -9.92 16.06 11.09
CA ASN A 29 -10.13 14.63 11.00
C ASN A 29 -8.90 13.93 10.37
N MET A 30 -8.21 14.57 9.44
CA MET A 30 -6.98 14.04 8.82
C MET A 30 -5.80 14.02 9.80
N ARG A 31 -5.76 14.91 10.79
CA ARG A 31 -4.66 15.01 11.75
C ARG A 31 -4.36 13.71 12.48
N TYR A 32 -5.39 12.93 12.81
CA TYR A 32 -5.26 11.68 13.56
C TYR A 32 -5.34 10.43 12.70
N MET A 33 -5.47 10.54 11.37
CA MET A 33 -5.61 9.37 10.50
C MET A 33 -4.40 8.42 10.57
N LEU A 34 -3.18 8.96 10.72
CA LEU A 34 -1.97 8.16 10.83
C LEU A 34 -1.93 7.29 12.09
N CYS A 35 -2.63 7.68 13.17
CA CYS A 35 -2.77 6.86 14.37
C CYS A 35 -3.56 5.55 14.09
N PHE A 36 -4.39 5.56 13.04
CA PHE A 36 -5.19 4.41 12.64
C PHE A 36 -4.55 3.57 11.52
N PHE A 37 -3.41 4.01 10.99
CA PHE A 37 -2.66 3.28 9.97
C PHE A 37 -2.32 1.84 10.39
N PRO A 38 -1.92 1.53 11.64
CA PRO A 38 -1.69 0.15 12.08
C PRO A 38 -2.90 -0.76 11.95
N PHE A 39 -4.13 -0.22 12.04
CA PHE A 39 -5.35 -1.02 11.87
C PHE A 39 -5.57 -1.42 10.41
N VAL A 40 -5.14 -0.60 9.45
CA VAL A 40 -5.14 -0.95 8.02
C VAL A 40 -4.19 -2.13 7.79
N GLY A 41 -2.99 -2.07 8.39
CA GLY A 41 -2.03 -3.18 8.36
C GLY A 41 -2.58 -4.45 9.02
N ALA A 42 -3.26 -4.33 10.17
CA ALA A 42 -3.89 -5.45 10.84
C ALA A 42 -4.99 -6.09 9.97
N ALA A 43 -5.83 -5.28 9.31
CA ALA A 43 -6.85 -5.78 8.39
C ALA A 43 -6.23 -6.53 7.20
N ALA A 44 -5.19 -5.98 6.58
CA ALA A 44 -4.44 -6.64 5.52
C ALA A 44 -3.82 -7.96 5.98
N GLY A 45 -3.21 -7.97 7.18
CA GLY A 45 -2.63 -9.16 7.79
C GLY A 45 -3.67 -10.24 8.09
N LEU A 46 -4.84 -9.89 8.62
CA LEU A 46 -5.93 -10.82 8.87
C LEU A 46 -6.46 -11.44 7.57
N LEU A 47 -6.59 -10.64 6.49
CA LEU A 47 -6.97 -11.15 5.19
C LEU A 47 -5.91 -12.12 4.63
N THR A 48 -4.64 -11.79 4.78
CA THR A 48 -3.52 -12.67 4.37
C THR A 48 -3.55 -13.99 5.13
N LEU A 49 -3.76 -13.96 6.45
CA LEU A 49 -3.91 -15.16 7.28
C LEU A 49 -5.13 -16.00 6.86
N GLY A 50 -6.26 -15.36 6.58
CA GLY A 50 -7.45 -16.05 6.10
C GLY A 50 -7.22 -16.75 4.77
N VAL A 51 -6.56 -16.10 3.83
CA VAL A 51 -6.18 -16.68 2.52
C VAL A 51 -5.20 -17.85 2.71
N SER A 52 -4.22 -17.72 3.60
CA SER A 52 -3.27 -18.80 3.93
C SER A 52 -4.01 -20.02 4.46
N TRP A 53 -4.90 -19.83 5.43
CA TRP A 53 -5.69 -20.91 6.03
C TRP A 53 -6.58 -21.62 4.99
N VAL A 54 -7.24 -20.85 4.11
CA VAL A 54 -8.05 -21.42 3.01
C VAL A 54 -7.16 -22.20 2.05
N GLY A 55 -5.98 -21.66 1.70
CA GLY A 55 -5.03 -22.34 0.82
C GLY A 55 -4.53 -23.68 1.38
N GLU A 56 -4.23 -23.73 2.67
CA GLU A 56 -3.86 -24.96 3.37
C GLU A 56 -5.02 -25.98 3.37
N TYR A 57 -6.23 -25.53 3.63
CA TYR A 57 -7.42 -26.39 3.65
C TYR A 57 -7.68 -27.05 2.29
N PHE A 58 -7.47 -26.33 1.19
CA PHE A 58 -7.63 -26.87 -0.17
C PHE A 58 -6.39 -27.57 -0.72
N GLY A 59 -5.28 -27.58 0.02
CA GLY A 59 -4.05 -28.25 -0.39
C GLY A 59 -3.35 -27.61 -1.58
N PHE A 60 -3.42 -26.30 -1.74
CA PHE A 60 -2.70 -25.61 -2.80
C PHE A 60 -1.19 -25.70 -2.63
N GLY A 61 -0.48 -25.86 -3.77
CA GLY A 61 0.98 -25.96 -3.74
C GLY A 61 1.67 -24.70 -3.20
N THR A 62 2.78 -24.88 -2.50
CA THR A 62 3.54 -23.81 -1.81
C THR A 62 3.91 -22.66 -2.75
N GLY A 63 4.35 -22.95 -3.98
CA GLY A 63 4.73 -21.91 -4.96
C GLY A 63 3.54 -21.04 -5.37
N PHE A 64 2.37 -21.64 -5.58
CA PHE A 64 1.15 -20.91 -5.89
C PHE A 64 0.72 -20.03 -4.70
N MET A 65 0.74 -20.58 -3.50
CA MET A 65 0.38 -19.85 -2.28
C MET A 65 1.34 -18.68 -2.02
N ALA A 66 2.64 -18.85 -2.25
CA ALA A 66 3.60 -17.75 -2.12
C ALA A 66 3.22 -16.56 -3.03
N MET A 67 2.89 -16.81 -4.30
CA MET A 67 2.43 -15.76 -5.22
C MET A 67 1.15 -15.08 -4.74
N VAL A 68 0.16 -15.85 -4.29
CA VAL A 68 -1.10 -15.31 -3.79
C VAL A 68 -0.90 -14.45 -2.55
N LEU A 69 -0.10 -14.91 -1.58
CA LEU A 69 0.14 -14.20 -0.33
C LEU A 69 0.89 -12.88 -0.52
N ILE A 70 1.79 -12.79 -1.51
CA ILE A 70 2.44 -11.55 -1.90
C ILE A 70 1.43 -10.54 -2.48
N LEU A 71 0.46 -11.02 -3.26
CA LEU A 71 -0.53 -10.15 -3.92
C LEU A 71 -1.60 -9.61 -2.96
N VAL A 72 -1.97 -10.36 -1.91
CA VAL A 72 -3.04 -9.94 -0.99
C VAL A 72 -2.83 -8.54 -0.41
N PRO A 73 -1.68 -8.21 0.25
CA PRO A 73 -1.47 -6.88 0.79
C PRO A 73 -1.42 -5.79 -0.29
N VAL A 74 -0.89 -6.10 -1.48
CA VAL A 74 -0.87 -5.16 -2.61
C VAL A 74 -2.29 -4.84 -3.07
N LEU A 75 -3.16 -5.84 -3.22
CA LEU A 75 -4.55 -5.64 -3.62
C LEU A 75 -5.35 -4.92 -2.54
N VAL A 76 -5.15 -5.26 -1.27
CA VAL A 76 -5.85 -4.62 -0.13
C VAL A 76 -5.50 -3.14 -0.04
N THR A 77 -4.23 -2.77 -0.21
CA THR A 77 -3.79 -1.38 -0.17
C THR A 77 -3.95 -0.64 -1.50
N GLY A 78 -4.31 -1.37 -2.57
CA GLY A 78 -4.37 -0.81 -3.92
C GLY A 78 -3.01 -0.41 -4.47
N GLY A 79 -1.93 -0.97 -3.92
CA GLY A 79 -0.56 -0.73 -4.38
C GLY A 79 0.05 0.61 -3.93
N ILE A 80 -0.64 1.44 -3.14
CA ILE A 80 -0.18 2.79 -2.78
C ILE A 80 1.22 2.82 -2.14
N HIS A 81 1.59 1.76 -1.40
CA HIS A 81 2.90 1.68 -0.76
C HIS A 81 3.98 1.27 -1.75
N VAL A 82 3.65 0.37 -2.67
CA VAL A 82 4.55 -0.04 -3.76
C VAL A 82 4.77 1.14 -4.71
N ASP A 83 3.71 1.85 -5.07
CA ASP A 83 3.76 3.05 -5.89
C ASP A 83 4.71 4.11 -5.29
N GLY A 84 4.52 4.45 -4.01
CA GLY A 84 5.43 5.37 -3.31
C GLY A 84 6.88 4.89 -3.23
N LEU A 85 7.13 3.58 -3.14
CA LEU A 85 8.47 3.00 -3.21
C LEU A 85 9.08 3.21 -4.61
N LEU A 86 8.30 2.97 -5.67
CA LEU A 86 8.75 3.08 -7.05
C LEU A 86 9.06 4.52 -7.43
N ASP A 87 8.17 5.46 -7.10
CA ASP A 87 8.38 6.90 -7.32
C ASP A 87 9.62 7.41 -6.60
N THR A 88 9.79 6.99 -5.33
CA THR A 88 10.95 7.36 -4.54
C THR A 88 12.24 6.79 -5.14
N SER A 89 12.20 5.55 -5.63
CA SER A 89 13.34 4.91 -6.29
C SER A 89 13.78 5.65 -7.55
N ASP A 90 12.82 6.04 -8.41
CA ASP A 90 13.12 6.83 -9.60
C ASP A 90 13.70 8.20 -9.25
N ALA A 91 13.11 8.89 -8.29
CA ALA A 91 13.59 10.21 -7.88
C ALA A 91 15.00 10.15 -7.29
N LEU A 92 15.30 9.17 -6.44
CA LEU A 92 16.61 9.03 -5.79
C LEU A 92 17.69 8.57 -6.78
N SER A 93 17.34 7.65 -7.67
CA SER A 93 18.30 7.08 -8.63
C SER A 93 18.61 8.00 -9.82
N SER A 94 17.87 9.08 -9.99
CA SER A 94 18.04 10.01 -11.12
C SER A 94 19.31 10.84 -11.08
N TRP A 95 20.10 10.85 -9.98
CA TRP A 95 21.33 11.65 -9.79
C TRP A 95 21.15 13.14 -10.14
N ARG A 96 19.94 13.67 -9.99
CA ARG A 96 19.59 15.05 -10.36
C ARG A 96 19.47 15.94 -9.12
N ASP A 97 19.42 17.25 -9.36
CA ASP A 97 19.20 18.25 -8.32
C ASP A 97 17.85 18.07 -7.65
N ARG A 98 17.71 18.58 -6.42
CA ARG A 98 16.52 18.44 -5.60
C ARG A 98 15.22 18.85 -6.32
N GLU A 99 15.26 19.93 -7.08
CA GLU A 99 14.11 20.44 -7.82
C GLU A 99 13.61 19.44 -8.86
N LYS A 100 14.55 18.87 -9.64
CA LYS A 100 14.21 17.84 -10.64
C LYS A 100 13.75 16.52 -10.02
N ARG A 101 14.26 16.15 -8.85
CA ARG A 101 13.73 14.97 -8.11
C ARG A 101 12.29 15.17 -7.67
N LEU A 102 11.93 16.38 -7.23
CA LEU A 102 10.55 16.73 -6.88
C LEU A 102 9.63 16.77 -8.10
N GLU A 103 10.15 17.10 -9.28
CA GLU A 103 9.43 17.03 -10.55
C GLU A 103 9.16 15.58 -10.94
N ILE A 104 10.14 14.68 -10.82
CA ILE A 104 10.00 13.24 -11.07
C ILE A 104 8.94 12.63 -10.13
N LEU A 105 8.94 12.98 -8.85
CA LEU A 105 7.93 12.53 -7.89
C LEU A 105 6.49 12.97 -8.23
N LYS A 106 6.32 13.98 -9.07
CA LYS A 106 5.02 14.47 -9.55
C LYS A 106 4.64 13.89 -10.92
N ASP A 107 5.60 13.27 -11.59
CA ASP A 107 5.37 12.63 -12.90
C ASP A 107 4.67 11.29 -12.69
N SER A 108 3.59 11.07 -13.41
CA SER A 108 2.83 9.80 -13.37
C SER A 108 3.46 8.68 -14.18
N HIS A 109 4.62 8.91 -14.83
CA HIS A 109 5.30 7.90 -15.63
C HIS A 109 6.35 7.17 -14.80
N ALA A 110 6.27 5.84 -14.78
CA ALA A 110 7.29 5.02 -14.15
C ALA A 110 8.59 5.04 -14.99
N GLY A 111 9.70 5.40 -14.35
CA GLY A 111 11.01 5.35 -14.98
C GLY A 111 11.65 3.97 -14.91
N ALA A 112 12.85 3.85 -15.47
CA ALA A 112 13.58 2.58 -15.51
C ALA A 112 13.92 2.04 -14.12
N PHE A 113 14.26 2.91 -13.18
CA PHE A 113 14.61 2.50 -11.81
C PHE A 113 13.38 2.01 -11.03
N ALA A 114 12.19 2.58 -11.25
CA ALA A 114 10.95 2.06 -10.71
C ALA A 114 10.72 0.62 -11.16
N VAL A 115 10.87 0.34 -12.47
CA VAL A 115 10.69 -1.01 -13.02
C VAL A 115 11.69 -2.00 -12.40
N ILE A 116 12.97 -1.63 -12.30
CA ILE A 116 14.00 -2.47 -11.68
C ILE A 116 13.65 -2.73 -10.22
N THR A 117 13.28 -1.68 -9.47
CA THR A 117 12.89 -1.80 -8.06
C THR A 117 11.66 -2.69 -7.88
N ALA A 118 10.65 -2.58 -8.75
CA ALA A 118 9.49 -3.45 -8.75
C ALA A 118 9.88 -4.92 -8.92
N CYS A 119 10.73 -5.21 -9.92
CA CYS A 119 11.21 -6.57 -10.16
C CYS A 119 11.95 -7.14 -8.94
N VAL A 120 12.89 -6.36 -8.37
CA VAL A 120 13.65 -6.78 -7.18
C VAL A 120 12.71 -6.98 -5.98
N TYR A 121 11.79 -6.05 -5.74
CA TYR A 121 10.83 -6.12 -4.65
C TYR A 121 10.02 -7.43 -4.69
N PHE A 122 9.42 -7.77 -5.84
CA PHE A 122 8.61 -8.99 -5.98
C PHE A 122 9.41 -10.28 -6.06
N LEU A 123 10.71 -10.23 -6.36
CA LEU A 123 11.58 -11.41 -6.34
C LEU A 123 12.12 -11.74 -4.94
N VAL A 124 12.19 -10.73 -4.05
CA VAL A 124 12.75 -10.89 -2.70
C VAL A 124 11.67 -11.18 -1.66
N LEU A 125 10.42 -10.78 -1.90
CA LEU A 125 9.27 -11.12 -1.06
C LEU A 125 8.92 -12.60 -1.17
#